data_36bfb10fe89cae56b65f602764e39715
#
_entry.id   36bfb10fe89cae56b65f602764e39715
#
_cell.length_a   1.000
_cell.length_b   1.000
_cell.length_c   1.000
_cell.angle_alpha   90.00
_cell.angle_beta   90.00
_cell.angle_gamma   90.00
#
_symmetry.space_group_name_H-M   'P 1'
#
loop_
_entity.id
_entity.type
_entity.pdbx_description
1 polymer ?
#
loop_
_entity_poly.entity_id
_entity_poly.type
_entity_poly.pdbx_seq_one_letter_code
_entity_poly.pdbx_strand_id
1 'polypeptide(L)'
;MERNQKKTAIMCLQYLYDEKLDRVGNAGKLNEKKYLIADLGCGTGFSSEILVDEGHRVIGVDILMDMLSKAKSKKKLLEKEKNLELILADINYLPLKHNSIDHIISISAYNFIIHGKSVLGDISKTVNNTAKYLKKILKPNGRVVIEFYPKNNKELDIFISSFNDNGFDGFMVKKDSNQKSGQTFLLLKKR
;
A
#
# COMPACT_ATOMS: atom_id res chain seq x y z
N MET A 1 -2.26 -19.70 6.26
CA MET A 1 -2.22 -18.22 6.31
C MET A 1 -1.18 -17.64 5.35
N GLU A 2 0.09 -18.04 5.41
CA GLU A 2 1.20 -17.56 4.55
C GLU A 2 0.94 -17.69 3.04
N ARG A 3 0.40 -18.82 2.58
CA ARG A 3 0.12 -19.04 1.15
C ARG A 3 -0.86 -18.01 0.57
N ASN A 4 -1.81 -17.54 1.37
CA ASN A 4 -2.77 -16.52 0.94
C ASN A 4 -2.12 -15.12 0.87
N GLN A 5 -1.26 -14.79 1.83
CA GLN A 5 -0.53 -13.52 1.84
C GLN A 5 0.42 -13.40 0.64
N LYS A 6 1.14 -14.48 0.29
CA LYS A 6 1.99 -14.50 -0.92
C LYS A 6 1.17 -14.27 -2.19
N LYS A 7 0.02 -14.93 -2.33
CA LYS A 7 -0.88 -14.71 -3.48
C LYS A 7 -1.38 -13.27 -3.57
N THR A 8 -1.76 -12.68 -2.43
CA THR A 8 -2.20 -11.29 -2.38
C THR A 8 -1.07 -10.33 -2.75
N ALA A 9 0.16 -10.57 -2.29
CA ALA A 9 1.33 -9.75 -2.65
C ALA A 9 1.62 -9.79 -4.15
N ILE A 10 1.60 -10.97 -4.77
CA ILE A 10 1.74 -11.12 -6.23
C ILE A 10 0.62 -10.36 -6.97
N MET A 11 -0.62 -10.47 -6.49
CA MET A 11 -1.74 -9.72 -7.06
C MET A 11 -1.56 -8.20 -6.94
N CYS A 12 -1.12 -7.71 -5.77
CA CYS A 12 -0.84 -6.28 -5.60
C CYS A 12 0.24 -5.79 -6.56
N LEU A 13 1.28 -6.60 -6.78
CA LEU A 13 2.32 -6.29 -7.76
C LEU A 13 1.76 -6.24 -9.18
N GLN A 14 0.94 -7.23 -9.58
CA GLN A 14 0.26 -7.21 -10.87
C GLN A 14 -0.63 -5.97 -11.05
N TYR A 15 -1.34 -5.57 -10.00
CA TYR A 15 -2.18 -4.37 -10.01
C TYR A 15 -1.35 -3.07 -10.10
N LEU A 16 -0.12 -3.04 -9.59
CA LEU A 16 0.77 -1.91 -9.83
C LEU A 16 1.07 -1.70 -11.33
N TYR A 17 1.03 -2.77 -12.13
CA TYR A 17 1.25 -2.74 -13.58
C TYR A 17 -0.04 -2.77 -14.40
N ASP A 18 -1.23 -2.63 -13.77
CA ASP A 18 -2.50 -2.64 -14.50
C ASP A 18 -2.57 -1.49 -15.51
N GLU A 19 -2.76 -1.82 -16.79
CA GLU A 19 -2.83 -0.86 -17.89
C GLU A 19 -3.99 0.13 -17.75
N LYS A 20 -5.04 -0.20 -16.98
CA LYS A 20 -6.12 0.73 -16.68
C LYS A 20 -5.63 1.92 -15.88
N LEU A 21 -4.64 1.74 -14.99
CA LEU A 21 -3.99 2.85 -14.30
C LEU A 21 -3.17 3.74 -15.25
N ASP A 22 -2.72 3.22 -16.39
CA ASP A 22 -2.04 4.03 -17.41
C ASP A 22 -3.00 4.98 -18.12
N ARG A 23 -4.27 4.62 -18.22
CA ARG A 23 -5.30 5.44 -18.87
C ARG A 23 -5.88 6.51 -17.94
N VAL A 24 -5.58 6.43 -16.66
CA VAL A 24 -6.01 7.40 -15.64
C VAL A 24 -4.98 8.52 -15.57
N GLY A 25 -5.35 9.73 -15.97
CA GLY A 25 -4.46 10.90 -16.00
C GLY A 25 -3.45 10.90 -17.18
N ASN A 26 -2.46 11.79 -17.12
CA ASN A 26 -1.35 11.85 -18.10
C ASN A 26 -0.35 10.72 -17.83
N ALA A 27 -0.53 9.59 -18.46
CA ALA A 27 0.15 8.37 -18.10
C ALA A 27 1.39 8.06 -18.93
N GLY A 28 2.51 7.87 -18.26
CA GLY A 28 3.62 7.07 -18.78
C GLY A 28 3.39 5.59 -18.46
N LYS A 29 3.69 4.68 -19.39
CA LYS A 29 3.74 3.23 -19.11
C LYS A 29 4.84 2.97 -18.09
N LEU A 30 4.57 2.05 -17.15
CA LEU A 30 5.64 1.51 -16.31
C LEU A 30 6.56 0.67 -17.19
N ASN A 31 7.84 0.99 -17.19
CA ASN A 31 8.86 0.17 -17.83
C ASN A 31 9.28 -0.94 -16.85
N GLU A 32 9.94 -1.99 -17.33
CA GLU A 32 10.56 -3.05 -16.52
C GLU A 32 11.71 -2.53 -15.66
N LYS A 33 11.45 -1.53 -14.84
CA LYS A 33 12.44 -0.86 -14.00
C LYS A 33 12.33 -1.37 -12.57
N LYS A 34 13.47 -1.44 -11.89
CA LYS A 34 13.50 -1.66 -10.44
C LYS A 34 12.99 -0.41 -9.72
N TYR A 35 11.98 -0.56 -8.89
CA TYR A 35 11.35 0.54 -8.15
C TYR A 35 11.72 0.49 -6.67
N LEU A 36 11.62 1.64 -6.01
CA LEU A 36 11.58 1.74 -4.56
C LEU A 36 10.12 1.73 -4.11
N ILE A 37 9.71 0.65 -3.47
CA ILE A 37 8.33 0.42 -3.04
C ILE A 37 8.26 0.51 -1.52
N ALA A 38 7.30 1.28 -0.99
CA ALA A 38 6.95 1.24 0.42
C ALA A 38 5.85 0.21 0.66
N ASP A 39 6.11 -0.74 1.55
CA ASP A 39 5.16 -1.76 2.00
C ASP A 39 4.63 -1.35 3.38
N LEU A 40 3.42 -0.78 3.40
CA LEU A 40 2.83 -0.18 4.59
C LEU A 40 2.03 -1.22 5.40
N GLY A 41 2.47 -1.47 6.63
CA GLY A 41 1.98 -2.56 7.46
C GLY A 41 2.55 -3.90 6.99
N CYS A 42 3.86 -3.97 6.77
CA CYS A 42 4.54 -5.13 6.20
C CYS A 42 4.48 -6.39 7.09
N GLY A 43 4.09 -6.23 8.35
CA GLY A 43 3.95 -7.33 9.30
C GLY A 43 5.25 -8.13 9.42
N THR A 44 5.15 -9.44 9.20
CA THR A 44 6.29 -10.37 9.23
C THR A 44 7.11 -10.40 7.94
N GLY A 45 6.86 -9.47 7.00
CA GLY A 45 7.66 -9.26 5.79
C GLY A 45 7.36 -10.17 4.62
N PHE A 46 6.21 -10.87 4.59
CA PHE A 46 5.89 -11.76 3.45
C PHE A 46 5.68 -11.01 2.13
N SER A 47 5.00 -9.88 2.16
CA SER A 47 4.81 -9.03 0.99
C SER A 47 6.14 -8.43 0.53
N SER A 48 6.91 -7.92 1.50
CA SER A 48 8.23 -7.36 1.25
C SER A 48 9.20 -8.36 0.62
N GLU A 49 9.19 -9.63 1.06
CA GLU A 49 9.98 -10.73 0.47
C GLU A 49 9.66 -10.88 -1.02
N ILE A 50 8.38 -10.99 -1.39
CA ILE A 50 7.96 -11.13 -2.79
C ILE A 50 8.45 -9.95 -3.65
N LEU A 51 8.31 -8.73 -3.15
CA LEU A 51 8.76 -7.54 -3.88
C LEU A 51 10.28 -7.52 -4.10
N VAL A 52 11.05 -7.98 -3.11
CA VAL A 52 12.52 -8.10 -3.21
C VAL A 52 12.92 -9.17 -4.20
N ASP A 53 12.24 -10.33 -4.19
CA ASP A 53 12.50 -11.44 -5.12
C ASP A 53 12.23 -11.02 -6.57
N GLU A 54 11.19 -10.20 -6.80
CA GLU A 54 10.89 -9.57 -8.11
C GLU A 54 11.88 -8.45 -8.48
N GLY A 55 12.87 -8.20 -7.64
CA GLY A 55 14.01 -7.32 -7.95
C GLY A 55 13.82 -5.86 -7.53
N HIS A 56 12.77 -5.53 -6.79
CA HIS A 56 12.54 -4.18 -6.27
C HIS A 56 13.36 -3.89 -5.02
N ARG A 57 13.54 -2.61 -4.72
CA ARG A 57 13.97 -2.13 -3.40
C ARG A 57 12.74 -1.84 -2.57
N VAL A 58 12.73 -2.29 -1.31
CA VAL A 58 11.54 -2.24 -0.46
C VAL A 58 11.87 -1.54 0.85
N ILE A 59 10.96 -0.67 1.29
CA ILE A 59 10.90 -0.14 2.64
C ILE A 59 9.66 -0.74 3.30
N GLY A 60 9.86 -1.75 4.14
CA GLY A 60 8.80 -2.33 4.96
C GLY A 60 8.58 -1.49 6.21
N VAL A 61 7.35 -1.05 6.42
CA VAL A 61 6.97 -0.23 7.58
C VAL A 61 5.92 -0.98 8.40
N ASP A 62 6.14 -1.06 9.70
CA ASP A 62 5.13 -1.57 10.63
C ASP A 62 5.24 -0.83 11.98
N ILE A 63 4.13 -0.77 12.70
CA ILE A 63 4.08 -0.13 14.03
C ILE A 63 4.42 -1.14 15.15
N LEU A 64 4.35 -2.44 14.86
CA LEU A 64 4.56 -3.50 15.84
C LEU A 64 5.99 -4.04 15.78
N MET A 65 6.75 -3.80 16.85
CA MET A 65 8.15 -4.26 16.97
C MET A 65 8.28 -5.78 16.79
N ASP A 66 7.35 -6.56 17.34
CA ASP A 66 7.38 -8.02 17.25
C ASP A 66 7.25 -8.51 15.81
N MET A 67 6.43 -7.82 15.00
CA MET A 67 6.29 -8.11 13.58
C MET A 67 7.58 -7.79 12.82
N LEU A 68 8.15 -6.63 13.06
CA LEU A 68 9.43 -6.24 12.44
C LEU A 68 10.60 -7.13 12.87
N SER A 69 10.61 -7.63 14.09
CA SER A 69 11.63 -8.60 14.54
C SER A 69 11.58 -9.89 13.72
N LYS A 70 10.38 -10.40 13.42
CA LYS A 70 10.18 -11.55 12.54
C LYS A 70 10.57 -11.22 11.09
N ALA A 71 10.18 -10.04 10.58
CA ALA A 71 10.58 -9.56 9.27
C ALA A 71 12.10 -9.42 9.14
N LYS A 72 12.78 -8.94 10.19
CA LYS A 72 14.25 -8.84 10.25
C LYS A 72 14.93 -10.21 10.18
N SER A 73 14.38 -11.20 10.88
CA SER A 73 14.90 -12.58 10.80
C SER A 73 14.74 -13.15 9.40
N LYS A 74 13.61 -12.91 8.74
CA LYS A 74 13.35 -13.31 7.37
C LYS A 74 14.26 -12.58 6.38
N LYS A 75 14.46 -11.26 6.55
CA LYS A 75 15.38 -10.45 5.73
C LYS A 75 16.77 -11.08 5.62
N LYS A 76 17.32 -11.60 6.72
CA LYS A 76 18.64 -12.26 6.75
C LYS A 76 18.73 -13.51 5.87
N LEU A 77 17.61 -14.12 5.50
CA LEU A 77 17.54 -15.31 4.65
C LEU A 77 17.38 -14.95 3.17
N LEU A 78 17.17 -13.68 2.84
CA LEU A 78 17.02 -13.24 1.45
C LEU A 78 18.39 -13.13 0.78
N GLU A 79 18.52 -13.66 -0.45
CA GLU A 79 19.71 -13.47 -1.28
C GLU A 79 20.02 -11.97 -1.52
N LYS A 80 18.99 -11.14 -1.59
CA LYS A 80 19.05 -9.70 -1.83
C LYS A 80 18.68 -8.89 -0.58
N GLU A 81 19.17 -9.27 0.59
CA GLU A 81 18.81 -8.63 1.87
C GLU A 81 18.99 -7.10 1.87
N LYS A 82 19.98 -6.59 1.14
CA LYS A 82 20.25 -5.15 0.99
C LYS A 82 19.13 -4.38 0.28
N ASN A 83 18.24 -5.10 -0.39
CA ASN A 83 17.08 -4.48 -1.06
C ASN A 83 15.88 -4.29 -0.14
N LEU A 84 15.92 -4.78 1.11
CA LEU A 84 14.87 -4.59 2.11
C LEU A 84 15.37 -3.73 3.25
N GLU A 85 14.72 -2.59 3.49
CA GLU A 85 14.86 -1.81 4.72
C GLU A 85 13.58 -1.93 5.56
N LEU A 86 13.73 -1.92 6.89
CA LEU A 86 12.61 -2.05 7.83
C LEU A 86 12.57 -0.84 8.75
N ILE A 87 11.40 -0.22 8.89
CA ILE A 87 11.19 0.97 9.70
C ILE A 87 10.04 0.74 10.68
N LEU A 88 10.30 0.96 11.97
CA LEU A 88 9.27 1.01 13.01
C LEU A 88 8.60 2.39 12.96
N ALA A 89 7.39 2.47 12.41
CA ALA A 89 6.65 3.72 12.33
C ALA A 89 5.14 3.48 12.18
N ASP A 90 4.37 4.49 12.58
CA ASP A 90 2.94 4.58 12.26
C ASP A 90 2.76 5.04 10.81
N ILE A 91 1.85 4.40 10.07
CA ILE A 91 1.49 4.79 8.69
C ILE A 91 1.02 6.25 8.62
N ASN A 92 0.44 6.79 9.69
CA ASN A 92 0.03 8.19 9.77
C ASN A 92 1.21 9.18 9.89
N TYR A 93 2.42 8.70 10.25
CA TYR A 93 3.60 9.54 10.56
C TYR A 93 4.88 8.92 10.02
N LEU A 94 4.94 8.68 8.71
CA LEU A 94 6.08 8.00 8.09
C LEU A 94 7.31 8.91 8.01
N PRO A 95 8.49 8.45 8.44
CA PRO A 95 9.74 9.22 8.33
C PRO A 95 10.36 9.10 6.92
N LEU A 96 9.55 9.33 5.87
CA LEU A 96 9.99 9.20 4.49
C LEU A 96 10.11 10.57 3.80
N LYS A 97 11.15 10.70 2.99
CA LYS A 97 11.44 11.93 2.25
C LYS A 97 10.37 12.18 1.16
N HIS A 98 10.06 13.46 0.90
CA HIS A 98 9.16 13.84 -0.19
C HIS A 98 9.71 13.41 -1.55
N ASN A 99 8.83 13.00 -2.45
CA ASN A 99 9.14 12.55 -3.82
C ASN A 99 10.26 11.49 -3.88
N SER A 100 10.28 10.55 -2.94
CA SER A 100 11.32 9.53 -2.85
C SER A 100 10.84 8.12 -3.21
N ILE A 101 9.56 7.83 -3.05
CA ILE A 101 8.96 6.52 -3.24
C ILE A 101 8.34 6.40 -4.63
N ASP A 102 8.66 5.34 -5.35
CA ASP A 102 8.08 5.09 -6.68
C ASP A 102 6.63 4.59 -6.54
N HIS A 103 6.40 3.59 -5.68
CA HIS A 103 5.08 3.00 -5.48
C HIS A 103 4.85 2.63 -4.02
N ILE A 104 3.58 2.46 -3.66
CA ILE A 104 3.16 2.05 -2.32
C ILE A 104 2.25 0.83 -2.45
N ILE A 105 2.44 -0.17 -1.59
CA ILE A 105 1.46 -1.22 -1.35
C ILE A 105 1.08 -1.26 0.13
N SER A 106 -0.14 -1.73 0.41
CA SER A 106 -0.56 -2.04 1.76
C SER A 106 -1.53 -3.22 1.73
N ILE A 107 -1.16 -4.31 2.40
CA ILE A 107 -1.93 -5.55 2.42
C ILE A 107 -2.50 -5.76 3.81
N SER A 108 -3.82 -5.76 3.92
CA SER A 108 -4.57 -5.99 5.17
C SER A 108 -4.18 -5.05 6.35
N ALA A 109 -3.60 -3.89 6.06
CA ALA A 109 -3.04 -3.01 7.09
C ALA A 109 -3.60 -1.58 7.05
N TYR A 110 -3.88 -1.03 5.88
CA TYR A 110 -4.24 0.39 5.76
C TYR A 110 -5.50 0.77 6.53
N ASN A 111 -6.45 -0.15 6.70
CA ASN A 111 -7.64 0.10 7.52
C ASN A 111 -7.31 0.43 8.99
N PHE A 112 -6.16 -0.01 9.50
CA PHE A 112 -5.77 0.25 10.89
C PHE A 112 -5.41 1.70 11.19
N ILE A 113 -5.21 2.56 10.16
CA ILE A 113 -4.98 4.00 10.37
C ILE A 113 -6.13 4.69 11.13
N ILE A 114 -7.33 4.11 11.07
CA ILE A 114 -8.53 4.60 11.77
C ILE A 114 -8.90 3.77 12.99
N HIS A 115 -8.01 2.85 13.43
CA HIS A 115 -8.28 2.01 14.59
C HIS A 115 -8.57 2.86 15.83
N GLY A 116 -9.59 2.48 16.60
CA GLY A 116 -10.03 3.22 17.79
C GLY A 116 -10.85 4.49 17.51
N LYS A 117 -11.09 4.85 16.25
CA LYS A 117 -11.94 5.99 15.88
C LYS A 117 -13.36 5.53 15.55
N SER A 118 -14.36 6.22 16.13
CA SER A 118 -15.79 5.96 15.90
C SER A 118 -16.53 7.14 15.28
N VAL A 119 -15.99 8.34 15.44
CA VAL A 119 -16.59 9.58 14.89
C VAL A 119 -16.17 9.74 13.44
N LEU A 120 -17.14 9.86 12.53
CA LEU A 120 -16.89 9.98 11.08
C LEU A 120 -15.99 11.17 10.73
N GLY A 121 -16.10 12.29 11.44
CA GLY A 121 -15.24 13.45 11.25
C GLY A 121 -13.76 13.15 11.54
N ASP A 122 -13.48 12.41 12.61
CA ASP A 122 -12.11 11.99 12.97
C ASP A 122 -11.55 10.99 11.98
N ILE A 123 -12.40 10.06 11.50
CA ILE A 123 -12.03 9.10 10.45
C ILE A 123 -11.66 9.87 9.17
N SER A 124 -12.54 10.76 8.71
CA SER A 124 -12.32 11.59 7.52
C SER A 124 -11.03 12.41 7.63
N LYS A 125 -10.83 13.10 8.74
CA LYS A 125 -9.60 13.89 8.99
C LYS A 125 -8.34 13.02 8.91
N THR A 126 -8.37 11.83 9.52
CA THR A 126 -7.22 10.91 9.51
C THR A 126 -6.91 10.41 8.11
N VAL A 127 -7.92 9.93 7.39
CA VAL A 127 -7.74 9.40 6.03
C VAL A 127 -7.25 10.49 5.07
N ASN A 128 -7.83 11.71 5.16
CA ASN A 128 -7.36 12.85 4.37
C ASN A 128 -5.90 13.19 4.65
N ASN A 129 -5.51 13.28 5.92
CA ASN A 129 -4.12 13.59 6.28
C ASN A 129 -3.15 12.53 5.77
N THR A 130 -3.52 11.25 5.90
CA THR A 130 -2.69 10.14 5.40
C THR A 130 -2.60 10.17 3.88
N ALA A 131 -3.71 10.33 3.16
CA ALA A 131 -3.72 10.44 1.71
C ALA A 131 -2.85 11.60 1.22
N LYS A 132 -2.98 12.78 1.83
CA LYS A 132 -2.14 13.95 1.55
C LYS A 132 -0.66 13.67 1.78
N TYR A 133 -0.34 12.93 2.83
CA TYR A 133 1.03 12.57 3.12
C TYR A 133 1.58 11.54 2.12
N LEU A 134 0.82 10.50 1.78
CA LEU A 134 1.22 9.53 0.75
C LEU A 134 1.51 10.22 -0.59
N LYS A 135 0.68 11.22 -0.98
CA LYS A 135 0.95 12.04 -2.16
C LYS A 135 2.30 12.75 -2.10
N LYS A 136 2.68 13.28 -0.92
CA LYS A 136 3.96 14.00 -0.76
C LYS A 136 5.17 13.09 -0.92
N ILE A 137 5.14 11.88 -0.38
CA ILE A 137 6.27 10.95 -0.45
C ILE A 137 6.42 10.27 -1.81
N LEU A 138 5.31 10.09 -2.55
CA LEU A 138 5.31 9.51 -3.88
C LEU A 138 5.94 10.45 -4.91
N LYS A 139 6.75 9.88 -5.79
CA LYS A 139 7.22 10.53 -7.03
C LYS A 139 6.05 10.80 -7.98
N PRO A 140 6.20 11.70 -8.97
CA PRO A 140 5.23 11.86 -10.05
C PRO A 140 4.91 10.50 -10.71
N ASN A 141 3.65 10.27 -11.05
CA ASN A 141 3.13 9.01 -11.58
C ASN A 141 3.23 7.80 -10.62
N GLY A 142 3.58 8.02 -9.37
CA GLY A 142 3.59 6.98 -8.34
C GLY A 142 2.20 6.36 -8.18
N ARG A 143 2.18 5.04 -7.90
CA ARG A 143 0.95 4.27 -7.75
C ARG A 143 0.83 3.71 -6.34
N VAL A 144 -0.41 3.52 -5.91
CA VAL A 144 -0.74 2.93 -4.62
C VAL A 144 -1.71 1.78 -4.84
N VAL A 145 -1.42 0.63 -4.28
CA VAL A 145 -2.35 -0.50 -4.23
C VAL A 145 -2.61 -0.86 -2.77
N ILE A 146 -3.87 -0.75 -2.37
CA ILE A 146 -4.30 -1.04 -1.01
C ILE A 146 -5.31 -2.18 -1.05
N GLU A 147 -5.03 -3.28 -0.36
CA GLU A 147 -6.04 -4.25 -0.02
C GLU A 147 -6.89 -3.65 1.11
N PHE A 148 -8.19 -3.49 0.86
CA PHE A 148 -9.07 -2.64 1.63
C PHE A 148 -10.33 -3.36 2.08
N TYR A 149 -10.68 -3.24 3.35
CA TYR A 149 -11.84 -3.87 3.97
C TYR A 149 -12.71 -2.83 4.68
N PRO A 150 -13.55 -2.05 3.96
CA PRO A 150 -14.43 -1.08 4.57
C PRO A 150 -15.51 -1.77 5.40
N LYS A 151 -15.81 -1.26 6.59
CA LYS A 151 -16.88 -1.77 7.45
C LYS A 151 -18.28 -1.52 6.88
N ASN A 152 -18.42 -0.45 6.13
CA ASN A 152 -19.67 -0.01 5.51
C ASN A 152 -19.41 0.97 4.36
N ASN A 153 -20.46 1.33 3.62
CA ASN A 153 -20.37 2.26 2.50
C ASN A 153 -19.88 3.65 2.89
N LYS A 154 -20.24 4.15 4.08
CA LYS A 154 -19.78 5.48 4.54
C LYS A 154 -18.26 5.53 4.74
N GLU A 155 -17.69 4.47 5.31
CA GLU A 155 -16.24 4.36 5.44
C GLU A 155 -15.58 4.27 4.07
N LEU A 156 -16.15 3.46 3.15
CA LEU A 156 -15.68 3.37 1.77
C LEU A 156 -15.66 4.74 1.08
N ASP A 157 -16.76 5.50 1.18
CA ASP A 157 -16.88 6.82 0.57
C ASP A 157 -15.85 7.81 1.12
N ILE A 158 -15.58 7.77 2.44
CA ILE A 158 -14.53 8.58 3.07
C ILE A 158 -13.16 8.27 2.47
N PHE A 159 -12.82 7.00 2.31
CA PHE A 159 -11.52 6.62 1.73
C PHE A 159 -11.40 7.08 0.27
N ILE A 160 -12.42 6.81 -0.55
CA ILE A 160 -12.42 7.20 -1.97
C ILE A 160 -12.32 8.72 -2.11
N SER A 161 -13.19 9.49 -1.42
CA SER A 161 -13.18 10.95 -1.50
C SER A 161 -11.87 11.54 -1.01
N SER A 162 -11.32 11.03 0.11
CA SER A 162 -10.05 11.50 0.65
C SER A 162 -8.89 11.36 -0.34
N PHE A 163 -8.81 10.25 -1.06
CA PHE A 163 -7.77 10.09 -2.09
C PHE A 163 -8.01 11.00 -3.29
N ASN A 164 -9.24 11.10 -3.78
CA ASN A 164 -9.59 11.97 -4.91
C ASN A 164 -9.28 13.43 -4.60
N ASP A 165 -9.69 13.92 -3.43
CA ASP A 165 -9.49 15.31 -2.98
C ASP A 165 -8.00 15.64 -2.78
N ASN A 166 -7.20 14.64 -2.45
CA ASN A 166 -5.75 14.79 -2.31
C ASN A 166 -4.96 14.45 -3.58
N GLY A 167 -5.62 14.41 -4.74
CA GLY A 167 -4.97 14.35 -6.05
C GLY A 167 -4.45 12.98 -6.42
N PHE A 168 -5.25 11.97 -6.14
CA PHE A 168 -5.15 10.66 -6.73
C PHE A 168 -6.32 10.41 -7.66
N ASP A 169 -6.10 9.66 -8.72
CA ASP A 169 -7.13 9.05 -9.55
C ASP A 169 -7.01 7.54 -9.46
N GLY A 170 -8.12 6.84 -9.63
CA GLY A 170 -8.06 5.38 -9.55
C GLY A 170 -9.43 4.72 -9.58
N PHE A 171 -9.42 3.45 -9.25
CA PHE A 171 -10.62 2.62 -9.24
C PHE A 171 -10.49 1.46 -8.24
N MET A 172 -11.61 0.83 -7.96
CA MET A 172 -11.65 -0.37 -7.12
C MET A 172 -11.75 -1.63 -7.98
N VAL A 173 -11.06 -2.68 -7.52
CA VAL A 173 -11.20 -4.04 -8.04
C VAL A 173 -11.69 -4.93 -6.91
N LYS A 174 -12.79 -5.63 -7.14
CA LYS A 174 -13.32 -6.63 -6.22
C LYS A 174 -13.11 -8.00 -6.85
N LYS A 175 -12.33 -8.84 -6.16
CA LYS A 175 -12.14 -10.23 -6.53
C LYS A 175 -13.28 -11.06 -5.94
N ASP A 176 -13.84 -11.97 -6.74
CA ASP A 176 -14.96 -12.85 -6.36
C ASP A 176 -16.18 -12.07 -5.84
N SER A 177 -16.78 -11.25 -6.73
CA SER A 177 -17.97 -10.46 -6.43
C SER A 177 -19.16 -11.28 -5.88
N ASN A 178 -19.16 -12.60 -6.10
CA ASN A 178 -20.16 -13.54 -5.61
C ASN A 178 -19.97 -13.96 -4.15
N GLN A 179 -18.83 -13.65 -3.53
CA GLN A 179 -18.58 -13.93 -2.11
C GLN A 179 -18.77 -12.65 -1.31
N LYS A 180 -19.55 -12.72 -0.20
CA LYS A 180 -19.74 -11.59 0.74
C LYS A 180 -18.41 -11.04 1.31
N SER A 181 -17.35 -11.85 1.32
CA SER A 181 -16.02 -11.54 1.83
C SER A 181 -14.94 -11.44 0.74
N GLY A 182 -15.31 -11.12 -0.50
CA GLY A 182 -14.34 -10.97 -1.60
C GLY A 182 -13.28 -9.89 -1.30
N GLN A 183 -12.02 -10.19 -1.63
CA GLN A 183 -10.93 -9.21 -1.48
C GLN A 183 -11.22 -7.97 -2.34
N THR A 184 -11.07 -6.80 -1.75
CA THR A 184 -11.25 -5.52 -2.44
C THR A 184 -9.92 -4.78 -2.47
N PHE A 185 -9.57 -4.25 -3.63
CA PHE A 185 -8.35 -3.47 -3.83
C PHE A 185 -8.70 -2.08 -4.33
N LEU A 186 -8.06 -1.09 -3.74
CA LEU A 186 -8.07 0.28 -4.21
C LEU A 186 -6.78 0.52 -4.98
N LEU A 187 -6.92 0.77 -6.28
CA LEU A 187 -5.81 1.05 -7.19
C LEU A 187 -5.81 2.53 -7.50
N LEU A 188 -4.71 3.19 -7.16
CA LEU A 188 -4.59 4.64 -7.23
C LEU A 188 -3.33 5.05 -7.96
N LYS A 189 -3.40 6.20 -8.65
CA LYS A 189 -2.27 6.86 -9.29
C LYS A 189 -2.23 8.32 -8.87
N LYS A 190 -1.04 8.81 -8.53
CA LYS A 190 -0.81 10.23 -8.24
C LYS A 190 -1.00 11.07 -9.51
N ARG A 191 -1.86 12.10 -9.41
CA ARG A 191 -2.00 13.17 -10.40
C ARG A 191 -0.79 14.10 -10.38
#